data_7d40f8d44f438c25cd2c06744f1d915d
#
_entry.id   7d40f8d44f438c25cd2c06744f1d915d
#
_cell.length_a   1.000
_cell.length_b   1.000
_cell.length_c   1.000
_cell.angle_alpha   90.00
_cell.angle_beta   90.00
_cell.angle_gamma   90.00
#
_symmetry.space_group_name_H-M   'P 1'
#
loop_
_entity.id
_entity.type
_entity.pdbx_description
1 polymer ?
#
loop_
_entity_poly.entity_id
_entity_poly.type
_entity_poly.pdbx_seq_one_letter_code
_entity_poly.pdbx_strand_id
1 'polypeptide(L)'
;MNDSKKMYKQMQTAIIMHKRDLRIALFGPVLHIFTTVSILVGIVIIRNYLSYIESNGLYPMPDLFSFPFRWVIIVTGVYIAFSAVVAIARERESGAMELLFYGPVDNVSYVIGKYSAQFTLYCLLIVLYLICFLILSNITGVQIPASFFMMMLLSVFTGAYLISVGVFVSMVSTSVRSATLVFLALIASTLLIQGSQAWLSNIAPVSDYYNPVLLLQQLLGWVQIGLSWLSPFSYLNYGVDEMLRGNMNAFLRVIGLSIVFCVAFIVSSVIGLKFRGVRQ
;
A
#
# COMPACT_ATOMS: atom_id res chain seq x y z
N MET A 1 -22.73 4.51 -32.15
CA MET A 1 -21.52 5.13 -32.73
C MET A 1 -20.97 6.29 -31.90
N ASN A 2 -21.77 6.94 -31.05
CA ASN A 2 -21.33 8.07 -30.19
C ASN A 2 -20.58 7.61 -28.92
N ASP A 3 -20.95 6.49 -28.31
CA ASP A 3 -20.35 5.99 -27.05
C ASP A 3 -18.92 5.48 -27.23
N SER A 4 -18.61 4.82 -28.35
CA SER A 4 -17.26 4.33 -28.64
C SER A 4 -16.26 5.49 -28.85
N LYS A 5 -16.69 6.57 -29.50
CA LYS A 5 -15.85 7.78 -29.65
C LYS A 5 -15.63 8.49 -28.32
N LYS A 6 -16.65 8.54 -27.46
CA LYS A 6 -16.54 9.11 -26.12
C LYS A 6 -15.56 8.33 -25.24
N MET A 7 -15.68 7.00 -25.22
CA MET A 7 -14.80 6.11 -24.47
C MET A 7 -13.35 6.21 -24.96
N TYR A 8 -13.12 6.30 -26.28
CA TYR A 8 -11.79 6.48 -26.85
C TYR A 8 -11.15 7.80 -26.40
N LYS A 9 -11.90 8.90 -26.42
CA LYS A 9 -11.44 10.21 -25.95
C LYS A 9 -11.10 10.19 -24.45
N GLN A 10 -11.92 9.55 -23.62
CA GLN A 10 -11.66 9.36 -22.20
C GLN A 10 -10.37 8.62 -21.94
N MET A 11 -10.13 7.53 -22.68
CA MET A 11 -8.93 6.72 -22.55
C MET A 11 -7.67 7.49 -22.97
N GLN A 12 -7.72 8.28 -24.05
CA GLN A 12 -6.61 9.14 -24.47
C GLN A 12 -6.26 10.18 -23.38
N THR A 13 -7.27 10.81 -22.81
CA THR A 13 -7.09 11.81 -21.73
C THR A 13 -6.45 11.16 -20.49
N ALA A 14 -6.92 9.98 -20.08
CA ALA A 14 -6.33 9.25 -18.96
C ALA A 14 -4.86 8.89 -19.21
N ILE A 15 -4.50 8.46 -20.44
CA ILE A 15 -3.12 8.14 -20.81
C ILE A 15 -2.21 9.39 -20.77
N ILE A 16 -2.69 10.54 -21.22
CA ILE A 16 -1.92 11.79 -21.17
C ILE A 16 -1.64 12.18 -19.71
N MET A 17 -2.64 12.11 -18.85
CA MET A 17 -2.49 12.39 -17.41
C MET A 17 -1.55 11.40 -16.74
N HIS A 18 -1.70 10.11 -17.03
CA HIS A 18 -0.81 9.06 -16.55
C HIS A 18 0.66 9.37 -16.89
N LYS A 19 0.97 9.66 -18.16
CA LYS A 19 2.34 9.95 -18.60
C LYS A 19 2.91 11.20 -17.92
N ARG A 20 2.12 12.26 -17.77
CA ARG A 20 2.52 13.50 -17.10
C ARG A 20 2.89 13.22 -15.64
N ASP A 21 1.99 12.58 -14.90
CA ASP A 21 2.15 12.37 -13.47
C ASP A 21 3.24 11.34 -13.16
N LEU A 22 3.35 10.29 -13.98
CA LEU A 22 4.43 9.31 -13.88
C LEU A 22 5.80 9.97 -14.11
N ARG A 23 5.93 10.85 -15.11
CA ARG A 23 7.17 11.59 -15.36
C ARG A 23 7.53 12.49 -14.18
N ILE A 24 6.57 13.25 -13.66
CA ILE A 24 6.80 14.12 -12.50
C ILE A 24 7.25 13.31 -11.29
N ALA A 25 6.63 12.17 -11.03
CA ALA A 25 6.98 11.30 -9.91
C ALA A 25 8.38 10.66 -10.08
N LEU A 26 8.70 10.16 -11.27
CA LEU A 26 9.99 9.50 -11.55
C LEU A 26 11.19 10.47 -11.44
N PHE A 27 11.03 11.70 -11.89
CA PHE A 27 12.11 12.70 -11.81
C PHE A 27 12.08 13.50 -10.50
N GLY A 28 11.13 13.23 -9.62
CA GLY A 28 11.06 13.88 -8.31
C GLY A 28 12.16 13.39 -7.36
N PRO A 29 12.93 14.29 -6.69
CA PRO A 29 14.02 13.89 -5.80
C PRO A 29 13.53 13.08 -4.60
N VAL A 30 12.32 13.30 -4.15
CA VAL A 30 11.73 12.62 -2.98
C VAL A 30 11.61 11.11 -3.21
N LEU A 31 11.24 10.67 -4.42
CA LEU A 31 11.19 9.25 -4.77
C LEU A 31 12.55 8.58 -4.61
N HIS A 32 13.61 9.21 -5.14
CA HIS A 32 14.96 8.64 -5.10
C HIS A 32 15.50 8.55 -3.69
N ILE A 33 15.31 9.58 -2.87
CA ILE A 33 15.67 9.56 -1.45
C ILE A 33 14.92 8.43 -0.74
N PHE A 34 13.62 8.34 -0.96
CA PHE A 34 12.79 7.35 -0.30
C PHE A 34 13.14 5.91 -0.69
N THR A 35 13.35 5.64 -1.98
CA THR A 35 13.78 4.31 -2.46
C THR A 35 15.13 3.92 -1.90
N THR A 36 16.09 4.85 -1.86
CA THR A 36 17.41 4.59 -1.26
C THR A 36 17.29 4.24 0.22
N VAL A 37 16.50 5.00 1.00
CA VAL A 37 16.24 4.71 2.41
C VAL A 37 15.57 3.35 2.59
N SER A 38 14.58 3.02 1.77
CA SER A 38 13.89 1.73 1.84
C SER A 38 14.82 0.54 1.59
N ILE A 39 15.72 0.65 0.60
CA ILE A 39 16.73 -0.37 0.31
C ILE A 39 17.72 -0.49 1.48
N LEU A 40 18.22 0.63 2.01
CA LEU A 40 19.13 0.63 3.17
C LEU A 40 18.48 -0.03 4.39
N VAL A 41 17.22 0.26 4.68
CA VAL A 41 16.47 -0.41 5.77
C VAL A 41 16.41 -1.91 5.53
N GLY A 42 16.11 -2.35 4.32
CA GLY A 42 16.11 -3.77 3.96
C GLY A 42 17.46 -4.44 4.19
N ILE A 43 18.55 -3.79 3.76
CA ILE A 43 19.94 -4.28 3.95
C ILE A 43 20.29 -4.37 5.43
N VAL A 44 19.97 -3.36 6.23
CA VAL A 44 20.23 -3.34 7.68
C VAL A 44 19.48 -4.49 8.39
N ILE A 45 18.23 -4.73 8.03
CA ILE A 45 17.45 -5.84 8.60
C ILE A 45 18.10 -7.18 8.25
N ILE A 46 18.52 -7.39 7.00
CA ILE A 46 19.19 -8.62 6.56
C ILE A 46 20.51 -8.79 7.31
N ARG A 47 21.33 -7.75 7.39
CA ARG A 47 22.61 -7.78 8.10
C ARG A 47 22.43 -8.15 9.58
N ASN A 48 21.50 -7.50 10.26
CA ASN A 48 21.22 -7.77 11.68
C ASN A 48 20.75 -9.22 11.89
N TYR A 49 19.92 -9.72 10.99
CA TYR A 49 19.45 -11.10 11.06
C TYR A 49 20.57 -12.12 10.81
N LEU A 50 21.44 -11.88 9.81
CA LEU A 50 22.60 -12.74 9.54
C LEU A 50 23.59 -12.73 10.72
N SER A 51 23.87 -11.57 11.28
CA SER A 51 24.75 -11.45 12.47
C SER A 51 24.14 -12.18 13.69
N TYR A 52 22.83 -12.13 13.87
CA TYR A 52 22.14 -12.87 14.93
C TYR A 52 22.23 -14.38 14.73
N ILE A 53 22.09 -14.87 13.52
CA ILE A 53 22.23 -16.29 13.18
C ILE A 53 23.67 -16.76 13.46
N GLU A 54 24.65 -15.99 12.98
CA GLU A 54 26.07 -16.31 13.15
C GLU A 54 26.47 -16.34 14.64
N SER A 55 26.05 -15.34 15.43
CA SER A 55 26.37 -15.26 16.86
C SER A 55 25.74 -16.38 17.70
N ASN A 56 24.62 -16.94 17.26
CA ASN A 56 23.92 -18.02 17.99
C ASN A 56 24.14 -19.41 17.40
N GLY A 57 24.97 -19.54 16.36
CA GLY A 57 25.25 -20.82 15.70
C GLY A 57 24.00 -21.44 15.04
N LEU A 58 23.04 -20.62 14.61
CA LEU A 58 21.79 -21.06 14.00
C LEU A 58 21.95 -21.19 12.48
N TYR A 59 21.16 -22.05 11.87
CA TYR A 59 21.08 -22.12 10.41
C TYR A 59 20.13 -21.05 9.87
N PRO A 60 20.43 -20.43 8.69
CA PRO A 60 19.53 -19.48 8.05
C PRO A 60 18.19 -20.12 7.75
N MET A 61 17.09 -19.44 8.12
CA MET A 61 15.76 -19.88 7.73
C MET A 61 15.59 -19.80 6.21
N PRO A 62 14.84 -20.72 5.58
CA PRO A 62 14.61 -20.70 4.14
C PRO A 62 14.01 -19.37 3.63
N ASP A 63 13.25 -18.67 4.48
CA ASP A 63 12.54 -17.44 4.16
C ASP A 63 13.25 -16.16 4.64
N LEU A 64 14.58 -16.17 4.70
CA LEU A 64 15.41 -15.02 5.15
C LEU A 64 14.99 -13.68 4.52
N PHE A 65 14.66 -13.67 3.23
CA PHE A 65 14.34 -12.45 2.49
C PHE A 65 12.87 -12.01 2.66
N SER A 66 11.99 -12.89 3.12
CA SER A 66 10.55 -12.60 3.22
C SER A 66 10.24 -11.50 4.24
N PHE A 67 10.89 -11.52 5.40
CA PHE A 67 10.67 -10.53 6.45
C PHE A 67 11.15 -9.12 6.06
N PRO A 68 12.39 -8.90 5.60
CA PRO A 68 12.85 -7.59 5.11
C PRO A 68 12.03 -7.08 3.94
N PHE A 69 11.69 -7.95 2.98
CA PHE A 69 10.90 -7.58 1.83
C PHE A 69 9.49 -7.12 2.22
N ARG A 70 8.83 -7.77 3.19
CA ARG A 70 7.54 -7.34 3.73
C ARG A 70 7.59 -5.89 4.23
N TRP A 71 8.61 -5.52 4.99
CA TRP A 71 8.78 -4.15 5.48
C TRP A 71 9.03 -3.14 4.37
N VAL A 72 9.87 -3.48 3.41
CA VAL A 72 10.14 -2.63 2.23
C VAL A 72 8.85 -2.36 1.44
N ILE A 73 8.01 -3.38 1.24
CA ILE A 73 6.72 -3.25 0.56
C ILE A 73 5.76 -2.35 1.33
N ILE A 74 5.62 -2.56 2.65
CA ILE A 74 4.70 -1.78 3.48
C ILE A 74 5.10 -0.30 3.43
N VAL A 75 6.37 0.00 3.68
CA VAL A 75 6.90 1.36 3.68
C VAL A 75 6.72 2.02 2.31
N THR A 76 7.03 1.29 1.24
CA THR A 76 6.88 1.79 -0.13
C THR A 76 5.41 2.01 -0.51
N GLY A 77 4.53 1.09 -0.15
CA GLY A 77 3.10 1.21 -0.40
C GLY A 77 2.49 2.43 0.31
N VAL A 78 2.86 2.66 1.57
CA VAL A 78 2.46 3.85 2.33
C VAL A 78 2.97 5.13 1.66
N TYR A 79 4.23 5.15 1.25
CA TYR A 79 4.80 6.32 0.57
C TYR A 79 4.08 6.65 -0.74
N ILE A 80 3.84 5.65 -1.59
CA ILE A 80 3.15 5.86 -2.88
C ILE A 80 1.70 6.29 -2.66
N ALA A 81 0.98 5.67 -1.72
CA ALA A 81 -0.37 6.08 -1.38
C ALA A 81 -0.41 7.53 -0.82
N PHE A 82 0.53 7.87 0.05
CA PHE A 82 0.70 9.23 0.56
C PHE A 82 1.02 10.24 -0.55
N SER A 83 1.89 9.87 -1.49
CA SER A 83 2.20 10.68 -2.68
C SER A 83 0.93 10.95 -3.50
N ALA A 84 0.08 9.93 -3.70
CA ALA A 84 -1.21 10.09 -4.35
C ALA A 84 -2.14 11.07 -3.61
N VAL A 85 -2.20 10.95 -2.27
CA VAL A 85 -2.99 11.85 -1.42
C VAL A 85 -2.55 13.31 -1.61
N VAL A 86 -1.25 13.57 -1.50
CA VAL A 86 -0.72 14.95 -1.59
C VAL A 86 -0.85 15.51 -2.99
N ALA A 87 -0.59 14.72 -4.03
CA ALA A 87 -0.62 15.19 -5.43
C ALA A 87 -2.03 15.66 -5.82
N ILE A 88 -3.06 14.91 -5.51
CA ILE A 88 -4.45 15.23 -5.86
C ILE A 88 -4.97 16.39 -4.99
N ALA A 89 -4.71 16.34 -3.67
CA ALA A 89 -5.15 17.40 -2.76
C ALA A 89 -4.50 18.76 -3.10
N ARG A 90 -3.24 18.76 -3.54
CA ARG A 90 -2.54 19.98 -4.00
C ARG A 90 -3.15 20.55 -5.28
N GLU A 91 -3.50 19.73 -6.27
CA GLU A 91 -4.17 20.19 -7.49
C GLU A 91 -5.54 20.82 -7.18
N ARG A 92 -6.24 20.29 -6.18
CA ARG A 92 -7.50 20.87 -5.71
C ARG A 92 -7.28 22.20 -5.01
N GLU A 93 -6.36 22.28 -4.05
CA GLU A 93 -6.10 23.47 -3.25
C GLU A 93 -5.57 24.63 -4.11
N SER A 94 -4.80 24.33 -5.16
CA SER A 94 -4.30 25.33 -6.13
C SER A 94 -5.32 25.76 -7.19
N GLY A 95 -6.53 25.17 -7.23
CA GLY A 95 -7.52 25.41 -8.28
C GLY A 95 -7.17 24.79 -9.64
N ALA A 96 -6.03 24.12 -9.76
CA ALA A 96 -5.60 23.47 -11.01
C ALA A 96 -6.57 22.39 -11.47
N MET A 97 -7.25 21.75 -10.53
CA MET A 97 -8.26 20.73 -10.81
C MET A 97 -9.48 21.34 -11.55
N GLU A 98 -9.92 22.53 -11.16
CA GLU A 98 -11.02 23.24 -11.84
C GLU A 98 -10.64 23.57 -13.29
N LEU A 99 -9.43 24.09 -13.50
CA LEU A 99 -8.92 24.39 -14.85
C LEU A 99 -8.88 23.14 -15.73
N LEU A 100 -8.53 21.96 -15.19
CA LEU A 100 -8.54 20.71 -15.93
C LEU A 100 -9.95 20.31 -16.37
N PHE A 101 -10.96 20.56 -15.55
CA PHE A 101 -12.37 20.23 -15.85
C PHE A 101 -13.05 21.24 -16.79
N TYR A 102 -12.52 22.46 -16.97
CA TYR A 102 -12.91 23.31 -18.09
C TYR A 102 -12.43 22.76 -19.45
N GLY A 103 -11.44 21.86 -19.44
CA GLY A 103 -10.94 21.16 -20.62
C GLY A 103 -11.74 19.88 -20.92
N PRO A 104 -11.21 19.03 -21.81
CA PRO A 104 -11.85 17.76 -22.19
C PRO A 104 -11.66 16.64 -21.17
N VAL A 105 -11.34 16.95 -19.92
CA VAL A 105 -11.08 15.96 -18.85
C VAL A 105 -12.38 15.69 -18.10
N ASP A 106 -12.78 14.43 -18.01
CA ASP A 106 -13.90 13.98 -17.19
C ASP A 106 -13.42 13.32 -15.89
N ASN A 107 -14.33 13.19 -14.93
CA ASN A 107 -14.04 12.65 -13.60
C ASN A 107 -13.40 11.25 -13.65
N VAL A 108 -13.86 10.40 -14.57
CA VAL A 108 -13.38 9.02 -14.70
C VAL A 108 -11.93 9.02 -15.20
N SER A 109 -11.65 9.77 -16.28
CA SER A 109 -10.31 9.88 -16.87
C SER A 109 -9.31 10.47 -15.88
N TYR A 110 -9.74 11.44 -15.07
CA TYR A 110 -8.91 12.03 -14.03
C TYR A 110 -8.51 11.00 -12.95
N VAL A 111 -9.49 10.32 -12.36
CA VAL A 111 -9.22 9.33 -11.28
C VAL A 111 -8.38 8.17 -11.81
N ILE A 112 -8.73 7.61 -12.96
CA ILE A 112 -7.99 6.50 -13.57
C ILE A 112 -6.57 6.92 -13.95
N GLY A 113 -6.39 8.12 -14.51
CA GLY A 113 -5.07 8.65 -14.86
C GLY A 113 -4.16 8.79 -13.64
N LYS A 114 -4.67 9.37 -12.56
CA LYS A 114 -3.95 9.53 -11.29
C LYS A 114 -3.61 8.20 -10.63
N TYR A 115 -4.61 7.33 -10.49
CA TYR A 115 -4.42 6.01 -9.92
C TYR A 115 -3.39 5.17 -10.71
N SER A 116 -3.56 5.10 -12.03
CA SER A 116 -2.68 4.30 -12.89
C SER A 116 -1.23 4.79 -12.87
N ALA A 117 -0.98 6.10 -12.78
CA ALA A 117 0.38 6.65 -12.66
C ALA A 117 1.07 6.17 -11.37
N GLN A 118 0.39 6.25 -10.23
CA GLN A 118 0.92 5.81 -8.95
C GLN A 118 1.08 4.28 -8.88
N PHE A 119 0.13 3.54 -9.44
CA PHE A 119 0.21 2.09 -9.52
C PHE A 119 1.39 1.62 -10.39
N THR A 120 1.60 2.24 -11.56
CA THR A 120 2.76 1.94 -12.40
C THR A 120 4.07 2.26 -11.69
N LEU A 121 4.14 3.39 -10.98
CA LEU A 121 5.31 3.75 -10.17
C LEU A 121 5.58 2.70 -9.09
N TYR A 122 4.55 2.24 -8.41
CA TYR A 122 4.65 1.17 -7.41
C TYR A 122 5.19 -0.14 -8.03
N CYS A 123 4.65 -0.57 -9.17
CA CYS A 123 5.12 -1.76 -9.88
C CYS A 123 6.60 -1.64 -10.29
N LEU A 124 7.03 -0.46 -10.77
CA LEU A 124 8.44 -0.21 -11.10
C LEU A 124 9.34 -0.35 -9.88
N LEU A 125 8.92 0.14 -8.71
CA LEU A 125 9.67 -0.01 -7.46
C LEU A 125 9.75 -1.47 -7.00
N ILE A 126 8.66 -2.24 -7.12
CA ILE A 126 8.67 -3.68 -6.81
C ILE A 126 9.68 -4.42 -7.69
N VAL A 127 9.72 -4.11 -8.99
CA VAL A 127 10.73 -4.69 -9.91
C VAL A 127 12.15 -4.28 -9.52
N LEU A 128 12.36 -3.02 -9.16
CA LEU A 128 13.66 -2.54 -8.67
C LEU A 128 14.10 -3.31 -7.41
N TYR A 129 13.20 -3.47 -6.44
CA TYR A 129 13.50 -4.24 -5.23
C TYR A 129 13.79 -5.71 -5.53
N LEU A 130 13.05 -6.33 -6.45
CA LEU A 130 13.35 -7.68 -6.90
C LEU A 130 14.80 -7.79 -7.39
N ILE A 131 15.24 -6.86 -8.24
CA ILE A 131 16.63 -6.83 -8.74
C ILE A 131 17.62 -6.69 -7.58
N CYS A 132 17.36 -5.78 -6.63
CA CYS A 132 18.21 -5.61 -5.46
C CYS A 132 18.29 -6.89 -4.61
N PHE A 133 17.17 -7.57 -4.35
CA PHE A 133 17.16 -8.81 -3.59
C PHE A 133 17.82 -9.98 -4.34
N LEU A 134 17.72 -10.04 -5.67
CA LEU A 134 18.46 -11.00 -6.49
C LEU A 134 19.98 -10.79 -6.40
N ILE A 135 20.44 -9.53 -6.41
CA ILE A 135 21.85 -9.21 -6.22
C ILE A 135 22.31 -9.61 -4.81
N LEU A 136 21.50 -9.30 -3.79
CA LEU A 136 21.81 -9.69 -2.40
C LEU A 136 21.85 -11.22 -2.23
N SER A 137 20.94 -11.95 -2.86
CA SER A 137 20.93 -13.42 -2.88
C SER A 137 22.24 -13.98 -3.44
N ASN A 138 22.73 -13.43 -4.55
CA ASN A 138 23.99 -13.83 -5.15
C ASN A 138 25.20 -13.52 -4.25
N ILE A 139 25.20 -12.36 -3.57
CA ILE A 139 26.29 -11.96 -2.68
C ILE A 139 26.32 -12.82 -1.40
N THR A 140 25.15 -13.12 -0.83
CA THR A 140 25.03 -13.87 0.42
C THR A 140 25.06 -15.38 0.22
N GLY A 141 24.90 -15.88 -1.02
CA GLY A 141 24.76 -17.32 -1.32
C GLY A 141 23.45 -17.94 -0.85
N VAL A 142 22.50 -17.13 -0.33
CA VAL A 142 21.20 -17.61 0.13
C VAL A 142 20.18 -17.63 -1.03
N GLN A 143 19.59 -18.78 -1.29
CA GLN A 143 18.61 -18.90 -2.38
C GLN A 143 17.30 -18.20 -2.04
N ILE A 144 16.69 -17.57 -3.07
CA ILE A 144 15.37 -16.97 -2.95
C ILE A 144 14.30 -18.08 -3.10
N PRO A 145 13.45 -18.30 -2.09
CA PRO A 145 12.42 -19.33 -2.16
C PRO A 145 11.26 -18.91 -3.08
N ALA A 146 10.47 -19.90 -3.55
CA ALA A 146 9.28 -19.63 -4.36
C ALA A 146 8.23 -18.79 -3.64
N SER A 147 8.16 -18.87 -2.31
CA SER A 147 7.31 -18.05 -1.43
C SER A 147 7.56 -16.55 -1.61
N PHE A 148 8.79 -16.14 -1.87
CA PHE A 148 9.14 -14.73 -2.13
C PHE A 148 8.42 -14.17 -3.37
N PHE A 149 8.37 -14.91 -4.47
CA PHE A 149 7.66 -14.49 -5.68
C PHE A 149 6.15 -14.42 -5.49
N MET A 150 5.57 -15.34 -4.71
CA MET A 150 4.15 -15.30 -4.35
C MET A 150 3.84 -14.08 -3.46
N MET A 151 4.73 -13.76 -2.51
CA MET A 151 4.59 -12.55 -1.70
C MET A 151 4.70 -11.28 -2.55
N MET A 152 5.60 -11.27 -3.54
CA MET A 152 5.72 -10.18 -4.51
C MET A 152 4.42 -10.01 -5.30
N LEU A 153 3.81 -11.09 -5.78
CA LEU A 153 2.52 -11.05 -6.47
C LEU A 153 1.42 -10.49 -5.56
N LEU A 154 1.33 -10.97 -4.32
CA LEU A 154 0.38 -10.47 -3.34
C LEU A 154 0.57 -8.97 -3.07
N SER A 155 1.82 -8.52 -2.99
CA SER A 155 2.14 -7.11 -2.74
C SER A 155 1.62 -6.19 -3.84
N VAL A 156 1.63 -6.62 -5.10
CA VAL A 156 1.08 -5.83 -6.21
C VAL A 156 -0.41 -5.55 -6.00
N PHE A 157 -1.20 -6.55 -5.60
CA PHE A 157 -2.64 -6.38 -5.38
C PHE A 157 -2.96 -5.60 -4.10
N THR A 158 -2.24 -5.86 -3.02
CA THR A 158 -2.44 -5.11 -1.76
C THR A 158 -1.93 -3.68 -1.88
N GLY A 159 -0.85 -3.44 -2.64
CA GLY A 159 -0.37 -2.11 -2.98
C GLY A 159 -1.36 -1.34 -3.86
N ALA A 160 -1.94 -1.99 -4.86
CA ALA A 160 -3.02 -1.42 -5.68
C ALA A 160 -4.20 -0.96 -4.82
N TYR A 161 -4.61 -1.79 -3.86
CA TYR A 161 -5.65 -1.47 -2.89
C TYR A 161 -5.26 -0.26 -2.02
N LEU A 162 -4.05 -0.24 -1.45
CA LEU A 162 -3.57 0.85 -0.60
C LEU A 162 -3.52 2.20 -1.36
N ILE A 163 -3.08 2.19 -2.62
CA ILE A 163 -3.08 3.37 -3.49
C ILE A 163 -4.51 3.86 -3.75
N SER A 164 -5.47 2.95 -3.97
CA SER A 164 -6.87 3.32 -4.18
C SER A 164 -7.49 3.99 -2.95
N VAL A 165 -7.12 3.54 -1.74
CA VAL A 165 -7.49 4.22 -0.47
C VAL A 165 -6.90 5.63 -0.42
N GLY A 166 -5.62 5.81 -0.78
CA GLY A 166 -4.98 7.12 -0.84
C GLY A 166 -5.70 8.08 -1.80
N VAL A 167 -6.02 7.62 -3.00
CA VAL A 167 -6.79 8.39 -3.99
C VAL A 167 -8.16 8.77 -3.43
N PHE A 168 -8.88 7.82 -2.82
CA PHE A 168 -10.20 8.07 -2.21
C PHE A 168 -10.13 9.13 -1.10
N VAL A 169 -9.19 8.99 -0.16
CA VAL A 169 -9.00 9.96 0.93
C VAL A 169 -8.76 11.37 0.38
N SER A 170 -7.93 11.49 -0.66
CA SER A 170 -7.68 12.77 -1.30
C SER A 170 -8.90 13.36 -1.98
N MET A 171 -9.74 12.53 -2.60
CA MET A 171 -10.99 13.00 -3.25
C MET A 171 -12.04 13.46 -2.23
N VAL A 172 -12.07 12.87 -1.04
CA VAL A 172 -12.99 13.26 0.02
C VAL A 172 -12.51 14.49 0.80
N SER A 173 -11.21 14.74 0.87
CA SER A 173 -10.61 15.84 1.62
C SER A 173 -10.70 17.18 0.86
N THR A 174 -10.73 18.30 1.61
CA THR A 174 -10.85 19.66 1.04
C THR A 174 -9.51 20.37 0.87
N SER A 175 -8.50 20.00 1.66
CA SER A 175 -7.17 20.61 1.66
C SER A 175 -6.07 19.55 1.81
N VAL A 176 -4.84 19.92 1.47
CA VAL A 176 -3.67 19.04 1.64
C VAL A 176 -3.52 18.62 3.10
N ARG A 177 -3.72 19.55 4.05
CA ARG A 177 -3.61 19.26 5.48
C ARG A 177 -4.64 18.23 5.94
N SER A 178 -5.92 18.41 5.57
CA SER A 178 -6.97 17.47 5.96
C SER A 178 -6.76 16.09 5.34
N ALA A 179 -6.38 16.03 4.06
CA ALA A 179 -6.09 14.77 3.37
C ALA A 179 -4.94 14.00 4.04
N THR A 180 -3.85 14.70 4.34
CA THR A 180 -2.68 14.14 5.03
C THR A 180 -3.04 13.62 6.42
N LEU A 181 -3.76 14.41 7.23
CA LEU A 181 -4.15 14.02 8.58
C LEU A 181 -5.08 12.81 8.58
N VAL A 182 -6.09 12.77 7.70
CA VAL A 182 -6.99 11.62 7.59
C VAL A 182 -6.23 10.36 7.16
N PHE A 183 -5.34 10.47 6.18
CA PHE A 183 -4.56 9.34 5.73
C PHE A 183 -3.60 8.82 6.81
N LEU A 184 -2.88 9.73 7.50
CA LEU A 184 -2.00 9.35 8.61
C LEU A 184 -2.78 8.77 9.78
N ALA A 185 -3.95 9.31 10.10
CA ALA A 185 -4.81 8.75 11.15
C ALA A 185 -5.30 7.34 10.82
N LEU A 186 -5.65 7.06 9.55
CA LEU A 186 -6.01 5.71 9.10
C LEU A 186 -4.85 4.74 9.27
N ILE A 187 -3.62 5.11 8.86
CA ILE A 187 -2.45 4.25 9.03
C ILE A 187 -2.11 4.07 10.50
N ALA A 188 -2.06 5.17 11.27
CA ALA A 188 -1.74 5.12 12.68
C ALA A 188 -2.74 4.27 13.47
N SER A 189 -4.04 4.37 13.18
CA SER A 189 -5.06 3.55 13.86
C SER A 189 -4.87 2.07 13.61
N THR A 190 -4.54 1.66 12.37
CA THR A 190 -4.28 0.24 12.05
C THR A 190 -3.02 -0.28 12.74
N LEU A 191 -1.94 0.51 12.77
CA LEU A 191 -0.68 0.13 13.43
C LEU A 191 -0.83 0.09 14.95
N LEU A 192 -1.52 1.07 15.55
CA LEU A 192 -1.75 1.12 16.99
C LEU A 192 -2.57 -0.07 17.47
N ILE A 193 -3.62 -0.45 16.74
CA ILE A 193 -4.47 -1.59 17.14
C ILE A 193 -3.70 -2.91 17.02
N GLN A 194 -2.95 -3.11 15.92
CA GLN A 194 -2.11 -4.30 15.75
C GLN A 194 -1.00 -4.36 16.82
N GLY A 195 -0.33 -3.24 17.08
CA GLY A 195 0.72 -3.14 18.09
C GLY A 195 0.21 -3.36 19.50
N SER A 196 -0.94 -2.78 19.85
CA SER A 196 -1.54 -2.94 21.18
C SER A 196 -1.98 -4.38 21.47
N GLN A 197 -2.53 -5.07 20.46
CA GLN A 197 -2.85 -6.50 20.62
C GLN A 197 -1.60 -7.36 20.79
N ALA A 198 -0.56 -7.13 19.98
CA ALA A 198 0.69 -7.85 20.11
C ALA A 198 1.33 -7.63 21.48
N TRP A 199 1.25 -6.41 22.03
CA TRP A 199 1.76 -6.10 23.36
C TRP A 199 0.94 -6.76 24.47
N LEU A 200 -0.39 -6.68 24.40
CA LEU A 200 -1.29 -7.26 25.39
C LEU A 200 -1.21 -8.81 25.43
N SER A 201 -0.96 -9.45 24.28
CA SER A 201 -0.80 -10.91 24.20
C SER A 201 0.44 -11.44 24.94
N ASN A 202 1.42 -10.59 25.20
CA ASN A 202 2.63 -10.94 25.94
C ASN A 202 2.48 -10.85 27.47
N ILE A 203 1.33 -10.36 27.98
CA ILE A 203 1.08 -10.28 29.44
C ILE A 203 0.76 -11.67 29.98
N ALA A 204 1.54 -12.09 30.97
CA ALA A 204 1.39 -13.41 31.57
C ALA A 204 0.03 -13.60 32.25
N PRO A 205 -0.64 -14.75 32.11
CA PRO A 205 -1.97 -14.99 32.68
C PRO A 205 -2.02 -15.00 34.22
N VAL A 206 -0.87 -15.03 34.87
CA VAL A 206 -0.74 -15.08 36.35
C VAL A 206 -0.61 -13.69 36.99
N SER A 207 -0.64 -12.60 36.20
CA SER A 207 -0.53 -11.26 36.72
C SER A 207 -1.85 -10.78 37.35
N ASP A 208 -1.80 -9.98 38.43
CA ASP A 208 -2.95 -9.38 39.07
C ASP A 208 -3.81 -8.51 38.14
N TYR A 209 -3.22 -8.07 37.02
CA TYR A 209 -3.88 -7.26 36.00
C TYR A 209 -4.46 -8.08 34.84
N TYR A 210 -4.44 -9.41 34.93
CA TYR A 210 -4.84 -10.28 33.80
C TYR A 210 -6.32 -10.12 33.42
N ASN A 211 -7.24 -10.03 34.38
CA ASN A 211 -8.67 -9.91 34.08
C ASN A 211 -9.06 -8.63 33.33
N PRO A 212 -8.63 -7.41 33.71
CA PRO A 212 -8.88 -6.21 32.94
C PRO A 212 -8.16 -6.23 31.57
N VAL A 213 -6.99 -6.85 31.48
CA VAL A 213 -6.26 -7.05 30.21
C VAL A 213 -7.03 -7.96 29.26
N LEU A 214 -7.64 -9.04 29.75
CA LEU A 214 -8.49 -9.95 28.97
C LEU A 214 -9.68 -9.20 28.35
N LEU A 215 -10.32 -8.33 29.11
CA LEU A 215 -11.45 -7.51 28.64
C LEU A 215 -11.01 -6.54 27.54
N LEU A 216 -9.86 -5.87 27.74
CA LEU A 216 -9.25 -5.02 26.71
C LEU A 216 -8.86 -5.81 25.46
N GLN A 217 -8.29 -7.00 25.59
CA GLN A 217 -7.97 -7.89 24.46
C GLN A 217 -9.23 -8.26 23.68
N GLN A 218 -10.33 -8.58 24.34
CA GLN A 218 -11.59 -8.89 23.67
C GLN A 218 -12.16 -7.69 22.92
N LEU A 219 -12.20 -6.51 23.54
CA LEU A 219 -12.67 -5.28 22.89
C LEU A 219 -11.80 -4.90 21.68
N LEU A 220 -10.48 -4.91 21.84
CA LEU A 220 -9.56 -4.65 20.75
C LEU A 220 -9.68 -5.73 19.65
N GLY A 221 -9.96 -6.98 20.01
CA GLY A 221 -10.21 -8.08 19.07
C GLY A 221 -11.40 -7.78 18.15
N TRP A 222 -12.51 -7.32 18.69
CA TRP A 222 -13.68 -6.90 17.90
C TRP A 222 -13.37 -5.74 16.96
N VAL A 223 -12.68 -4.72 17.46
CA VAL A 223 -12.25 -3.58 16.65
C VAL A 223 -11.28 -4.02 15.55
N GLN A 224 -10.34 -4.91 15.87
CA GLN A 224 -9.39 -5.46 14.90
C GLN A 224 -10.08 -6.27 13.81
N ILE A 225 -11.08 -7.10 14.15
CA ILE A 225 -11.85 -7.83 13.16
C ILE A 225 -12.50 -6.85 12.16
N GLY A 226 -13.14 -5.78 12.65
CA GLY A 226 -13.71 -4.74 11.79
C GLY A 226 -12.67 -4.04 10.92
N LEU A 227 -11.53 -3.64 11.50
CA LEU A 227 -10.46 -2.96 10.78
C LEU A 227 -9.68 -3.88 9.84
N SER A 228 -9.55 -5.18 10.16
CA SER A 228 -8.87 -6.14 9.29
C SER A 228 -9.55 -6.29 7.94
N TRP A 229 -10.87 -6.13 7.88
CA TRP A 229 -11.63 -6.12 6.63
C TRP A 229 -11.35 -4.90 5.74
N LEU A 230 -10.91 -3.78 6.34
CA LEU A 230 -10.64 -2.53 5.62
C LEU A 230 -9.14 -2.22 5.48
N SER A 231 -8.27 -2.95 6.18
CA SER A 231 -6.83 -2.65 6.19
C SER A 231 -6.06 -3.42 5.11
N PRO A 232 -5.43 -2.75 4.14
CA PRO A 232 -4.55 -3.40 3.16
C PRO A 232 -3.39 -4.17 3.81
N PHE A 233 -2.92 -3.71 4.97
CA PHE A 233 -1.84 -4.37 5.73
C PHE A 233 -2.28 -5.70 6.33
N SER A 234 -3.53 -5.80 6.78
CA SER A 234 -4.10 -7.06 7.27
C SER A 234 -4.18 -8.09 6.15
N TYR A 235 -4.57 -7.68 4.95
CA TYR A 235 -4.58 -8.56 3.77
C TYR A 235 -3.18 -9.03 3.41
N LEU A 236 -2.18 -8.14 3.44
CA LEU A 236 -0.80 -8.53 3.17
C LEU A 236 -0.30 -9.55 4.20
N ASN A 237 -0.47 -9.28 5.50
CA ASN A 237 -0.02 -10.16 6.56
C ASN A 237 -0.73 -11.52 6.51
N TYR A 238 -2.07 -11.50 6.44
CA TYR A 238 -2.87 -12.73 6.38
C TYR A 238 -2.55 -13.55 5.13
N GLY A 239 -2.40 -12.90 3.97
CA GLY A 239 -2.05 -13.59 2.72
C GLY A 239 -0.67 -14.23 2.76
N VAL A 240 0.32 -13.59 3.38
CA VAL A 240 1.65 -14.18 3.58
C VAL A 240 1.59 -15.36 4.54
N ASP A 241 0.88 -15.23 5.66
CA ASP A 241 0.76 -16.31 6.65
C ASP A 241 0.04 -17.53 6.06
N GLU A 242 -1.03 -17.36 5.30
CA GLU A 242 -1.74 -18.47 4.63
C GLU A 242 -0.90 -19.11 3.51
N MET A 243 -0.11 -18.33 2.80
CA MET A 243 0.84 -18.83 1.82
C MET A 243 1.90 -19.73 2.49
N LEU A 244 2.47 -19.30 3.63
CA LEU A 244 3.46 -20.08 4.37
C LEU A 244 2.87 -21.36 4.95
N ARG A 245 1.56 -21.36 5.27
CA ARG A 245 0.82 -22.57 5.69
C ARG A 245 0.45 -23.50 4.52
N GLY A 246 0.72 -23.10 3.28
CA GLY A 246 0.36 -23.87 2.08
C GLY A 246 -1.13 -23.77 1.69
N ASN A 247 -1.91 -22.85 2.28
CA ASN A 247 -3.34 -22.69 2.01
C ASN A 247 -3.57 -21.77 0.80
N MET A 248 -3.40 -22.31 -0.40
CA MET A 248 -3.50 -21.57 -1.64
C MET A 248 -4.90 -20.98 -1.87
N ASN A 249 -5.96 -21.64 -1.39
CA ASN A 249 -7.34 -21.14 -1.53
C ASN A 249 -7.56 -19.86 -0.73
N ALA A 250 -7.03 -19.76 0.50
CA ALA A 250 -7.10 -18.57 1.31
C ALA A 250 -6.24 -17.44 0.71
N PHE A 251 -5.06 -17.75 0.20
CA PHE A 251 -4.20 -16.82 -0.52
C PHE A 251 -4.90 -16.20 -1.73
N LEU A 252 -5.56 -17.00 -2.58
CA LEU A 252 -6.30 -16.49 -3.73
C LEU A 252 -7.52 -15.65 -3.32
N ARG A 253 -8.21 -16.00 -2.22
CA ARG A 253 -9.30 -15.17 -1.67
C ARG A 253 -8.80 -13.78 -1.26
N VAL A 254 -7.63 -13.68 -0.65
CA VAL A 254 -7.02 -12.39 -0.26
C VAL A 254 -6.76 -11.52 -1.49
N ILE A 255 -6.21 -12.10 -2.56
CA ILE A 255 -6.01 -11.39 -3.84
C ILE A 255 -7.35 -10.91 -4.39
N GLY A 256 -8.35 -11.80 -4.45
CA GLY A 256 -9.70 -11.45 -4.94
C GLY A 256 -10.34 -10.31 -4.15
N LEU A 257 -10.28 -10.37 -2.82
CA LEU A 257 -10.79 -9.31 -1.95
C LEU A 257 -10.03 -7.98 -2.15
N SER A 258 -8.70 -8.03 -2.28
CA SER A 258 -7.90 -6.83 -2.56
C SER A 258 -8.31 -6.15 -3.87
N ILE A 259 -8.62 -6.93 -4.91
CA ILE A 259 -9.12 -6.40 -6.19
C ILE A 259 -10.50 -5.77 -6.02
N VAL A 260 -11.42 -6.46 -5.32
CA VAL A 260 -12.79 -5.95 -5.09
C VAL A 260 -12.75 -4.62 -4.33
N PHE A 261 -11.98 -4.53 -3.25
CA PHE A 261 -11.85 -3.27 -2.49
C PHE A 261 -11.15 -2.18 -3.31
N CYS A 262 -10.12 -2.52 -4.09
CA CYS A 262 -9.47 -1.57 -4.99
C CYS A 262 -10.48 -0.94 -5.96
N VAL A 263 -11.29 -1.75 -6.63
CA VAL A 263 -12.32 -1.28 -7.55
C VAL A 263 -13.39 -0.46 -6.81
N ALA A 264 -13.83 -0.91 -5.64
CA ALA A 264 -14.81 -0.20 -4.82
C ALA A 264 -14.33 1.21 -4.43
N PHE A 265 -13.06 1.37 -4.00
CA PHE A 265 -12.50 2.68 -3.65
C PHE A 265 -12.30 3.57 -4.89
N ILE A 266 -11.90 3.02 -6.03
CA ILE A 266 -11.80 3.79 -7.29
C ILE A 266 -13.18 4.31 -7.71
N VAL A 267 -14.20 3.44 -7.70
CA VAL A 267 -15.58 3.84 -8.03
C VAL A 267 -16.10 4.90 -7.04
N SER A 268 -15.87 4.70 -5.74
CA SER A 268 -16.24 5.68 -4.71
C SER A 268 -15.52 7.02 -4.90
N SER A 269 -14.27 7.02 -5.38
CA SER A 269 -13.52 8.23 -5.71
C SER A 269 -14.16 9.00 -6.86
N VAL A 270 -14.57 8.30 -7.92
CA VAL A 270 -15.27 8.90 -9.07
C VAL A 270 -16.62 9.50 -8.65
N ILE A 271 -17.39 8.75 -7.83
CA ILE A 271 -18.67 9.20 -7.30
C ILE A 271 -18.48 10.42 -6.39
N GLY A 272 -17.48 10.39 -5.50
CA GLY A 272 -17.17 11.50 -4.60
C GLY A 272 -16.83 12.79 -5.33
N LEU A 273 -16.11 12.71 -6.46
CA LEU A 273 -15.86 13.85 -7.34
C LEU A 273 -17.14 14.42 -7.95
N LYS A 274 -18.06 13.55 -8.40
CA LYS A 274 -19.31 13.95 -9.00
C LYS A 274 -20.24 14.69 -8.01
N PHE A 275 -20.30 14.23 -6.74
CA PHE A 275 -21.15 14.87 -5.73
C PHE A 275 -20.59 16.18 -5.17
N ARG A 276 -19.28 16.33 -5.13
CA ARG A 276 -18.65 17.58 -4.63
C ARG A 276 -18.58 18.71 -5.68
N GLY A 277 -19.06 18.41 -6.89
CA GLY A 277 -19.34 19.35 -7.94
C GLY A 277 -18.25 20.39 -8.18
N VAL A 278 -17.37 20.17 -9.15
CA VAL A 278 -17.08 21.29 -10.04
C VAL A 278 -18.41 21.58 -10.72
N ARG A 279 -19.10 22.66 -10.29
CA ARG A 279 -20.33 23.13 -10.96
C ARG A 279 -19.96 23.31 -12.43
N GLN A 280 -20.50 22.41 -13.25
CA GLN A 280 -20.53 22.60 -14.70
C GLN A 280 -21.47 23.73 -15.03
#